data_e0acaa652ddc360da5e48bbbad852b0f
#
_entry.id   e0acaa652ddc360da5e48bbbad852b0f
#
_cell.length_a   1.000
_cell.length_b   1.000
_cell.length_c   1.000
_cell.angle_alpha   90.00
_cell.angle_beta   90.00
_cell.angle_gamma   90.00
#
_symmetry.space_group_name_H-M   'P 1'
#
loop_
_entity.id
_entity.type
_entity.pdbx_description
1 polymer ?
#
loop_
_entity_poly.entity_id
_entity_poly.type
_entity_poly.pdbx_seq_one_letter_code
_entity_poly.pdbx_strand_id
1 'polypeptide(L)'
;LPASGKGEFSRIAAGMGIPVVVMGDVIREAVRAAGLPETDRNMGSVANALRKEGGMAAIAERSLPAIEAQDSDMVLVDGIRGDAEVRLFREHFPEFFLVGVDAPFATRLSRLSARMRNDDVQDAEDLIARDSREIAWGLGRALALADTLIMNDGSMEEFEEQVRDLLSEIGEEPCE
;
A
#
# COMPACT_ATOMS: atom_id res chain seq x y z
N LEU A 1 6.17 -2.86 -3.75
CA LEU A 1 5.77 -3.90 -4.72
C LEU A 1 4.91 -4.99 -4.06
N PRO A 2 4.20 -5.85 -4.83
CA PRO A 2 3.45 -7.00 -4.29
C PRO A 2 4.31 -7.90 -3.41
N ALA A 3 3.74 -8.42 -2.31
CA ALA A 3 4.40 -9.30 -1.35
C ALA A 3 5.68 -8.76 -0.69
N SER A 4 5.93 -7.44 -0.73
CA SER A 4 7.06 -6.83 0.00
C SER A 4 6.89 -6.84 1.53
N GLY A 5 5.68 -7.06 2.08
CA GLY A 5 5.43 -7.06 3.52
C GLY A 5 4.42 -6.00 3.99
N LYS A 6 3.89 -5.14 3.09
CA LYS A 6 2.94 -4.08 3.46
C LYS A 6 1.75 -4.57 4.29
N GLY A 7 1.15 -5.70 3.92
CA GLY A 7 0.02 -6.24 4.69
C GLY A 7 0.41 -6.70 6.09
N GLU A 8 1.66 -7.12 6.29
CA GLU A 8 2.19 -7.44 7.62
C GLU A 8 2.46 -6.16 8.42
N PHE A 9 3.01 -5.13 7.77
CA PHE A 9 3.13 -3.80 8.34
C PHE A 9 1.77 -3.29 8.85
N SER A 10 0.74 -3.37 8.01
CA SER A 10 -0.62 -2.98 8.39
C SER A 10 -1.18 -3.78 9.57
N ARG A 11 -0.88 -5.10 9.63
CA ARG A 11 -1.28 -5.96 10.75
C ARG A 11 -0.60 -5.54 12.06
N ILE A 12 0.69 -5.21 12.00
CA ILE A 12 1.47 -4.75 13.15
C ILE A 12 0.91 -3.40 13.65
N ALA A 13 0.70 -2.44 12.76
CA ALA A 13 0.11 -1.14 13.09
C ALA A 13 -1.26 -1.28 13.77
N ALA A 14 -2.15 -2.10 13.20
CA ALA A 14 -3.44 -2.40 13.80
C ALA A 14 -3.31 -3.04 15.20
N GLY A 15 -2.32 -3.92 15.40
CA GLY A 15 -2.01 -4.52 16.70
C GLY A 15 -1.47 -3.52 17.73
N MET A 16 -0.95 -2.37 17.29
CA MET A 16 -0.54 -1.23 18.14
C MET A 16 -1.69 -0.24 18.38
N GLY A 17 -2.88 -0.50 17.85
CA GLY A 17 -4.05 0.37 17.99
C GLY A 17 -4.15 1.48 16.96
N ILE A 18 -3.30 1.47 15.93
CA ILE A 18 -3.32 2.46 14.84
C ILE A 18 -4.38 2.04 13.81
N PRO A 19 -5.38 2.88 13.51
CA PRO A 19 -6.35 2.60 12.46
C PRO A 19 -5.67 2.44 11.10
N VAL A 20 -6.16 1.49 10.30
CA VAL A 20 -5.62 1.20 8.96
C VAL A 20 -6.68 1.43 7.90
N VAL A 21 -6.41 2.34 6.97
CA VAL A 21 -7.24 2.57 5.79
C VAL A 21 -6.56 1.96 4.57
N VAL A 22 -7.21 0.99 3.93
CA VAL A 22 -6.69 0.28 2.76
C VAL A 22 -7.24 0.89 1.48
N MET A 23 -6.42 1.61 0.72
CA MET A 23 -6.83 2.23 -0.56
C MET A 23 -7.37 1.21 -1.56
N GLY A 24 -6.92 -0.03 -1.48
CA GLY A 24 -7.42 -1.14 -2.30
C GLY A 24 -8.91 -1.43 -2.11
N ASP A 25 -9.52 -1.02 -0.99
CA ASP A 25 -10.95 -1.24 -0.74
C ASP A 25 -11.82 -0.40 -1.69
N VAL A 26 -11.40 0.81 -2.04
CA VAL A 26 -12.05 1.63 -3.08
C VAL A 26 -12.15 0.85 -4.40
N ILE A 27 -11.09 0.13 -4.77
CA ILE A 27 -11.06 -0.66 -5.99
C ILE A 27 -11.95 -1.91 -5.84
N ARG A 28 -11.92 -2.60 -4.67
CA ARG A 28 -12.77 -3.76 -4.38
C ARG A 28 -14.25 -3.41 -4.45
N GLU A 29 -14.64 -2.29 -3.88
CA GLU A 29 -16.02 -1.79 -3.95
C GLU A 29 -16.44 -1.54 -5.40
N ALA A 30 -15.60 -0.91 -6.22
CA ALA A 30 -15.89 -0.67 -7.62
C ALA A 30 -15.96 -1.99 -8.43
N VAL A 31 -15.11 -2.98 -8.13
CA VAL A 31 -15.16 -4.32 -8.75
C VAL A 31 -16.47 -5.03 -8.37
N ARG A 32 -16.87 -4.99 -7.11
CA ARG A 32 -18.17 -5.57 -6.64
C ARG A 32 -19.36 -4.88 -7.27
N ALA A 33 -19.34 -3.54 -7.33
CA ALA A 33 -20.40 -2.76 -7.97
C ALA A 33 -20.55 -3.07 -9.46
N ALA A 34 -19.45 -3.44 -10.15
CA ALA A 34 -19.46 -3.91 -11.53
C ALA A 34 -19.88 -5.39 -11.69
N GLY A 35 -20.15 -6.11 -10.59
CA GLY A 35 -20.50 -7.53 -10.63
C GLY A 35 -19.34 -8.45 -11.04
N LEU A 36 -18.10 -8.00 -10.87
CA LEU A 36 -16.91 -8.73 -11.28
C LEU A 36 -16.28 -9.48 -10.09
N PRO A 37 -15.64 -10.64 -10.29
CA PRO A 37 -14.86 -11.31 -9.26
C PRO A 37 -13.59 -10.50 -8.93
N GLU A 38 -13.17 -10.56 -7.66
CA GLU A 38 -11.97 -9.87 -7.13
C GLU A 38 -10.67 -10.59 -7.52
N THR A 39 -10.37 -10.63 -8.82
CA THR A 39 -9.10 -11.16 -9.34
C THR A 39 -8.09 -10.03 -9.56
N ASP A 40 -6.78 -10.33 -9.56
CA ASP A 40 -5.73 -9.32 -9.86
C ASP A 40 -6.01 -8.59 -11.19
N ARG A 41 -6.45 -9.34 -12.22
CA ARG A 41 -6.80 -8.77 -13.52
C ARG A 41 -7.94 -7.74 -13.42
N ASN A 42 -9.04 -8.08 -12.75
CA ASN A 42 -10.19 -7.18 -12.61
C ASN A 42 -9.85 -5.99 -11.70
N MET A 43 -9.15 -6.22 -10.59
CA MET A 43 -8.64 -5.17 -9.72
C MET A 43 -7.76 -4.18 -10.49
N GLY A 44 -6.81 -4.70 -11.28
CA GLY A 44 -5.93 -3.87 -12.12
C GLY A 44 -6.68 -3.11 -13.20
N SER A 45 -7.66 -3.74 -13.87
CA SER A 45 -8.48 -3.12 -14.90
C SER A 45 -9.33 -1.97 -14.34
N VAL A 46 -10.00 -2.19 -13.22
CA VAL A 46 -10.82 -1.17 -12.54
C VAL A 46 -9.94 -0.04 -12.00
N ALA A 47 -8.78 -0.34 -11.40
CA ALA A 47 -7.84 0.67 -10.96
C ALA A 47 -7.35 1.56 -12.12
N ASN A 48 -7.09 0.99 -13.30
CA ASN A 48 -6.76 1.75 -14.51
C ASN A 48 -7.93 2.63 -14.98
N ALA A 49 -9.17 2.11 -14.96
CA ALA A 49 -10.35 2.87 -15.34
C ALA A 49 -10.57 4.08 -14.41
N LEU A 50 -10.47 3.87 -13.10
CA LEU A 50 -10.58 4.94 -12.11
C LEU A 50 -9.53 6.05 -12.31
N ARG A 51 -8.26 5.66 -12.58
CA ARG A 51 -7.19 6.61 -12.86
C ARG A 51 -7.36 7.34 -14.19
N LYS A 52 -7.90 6.66 -15.19
CA LYS A 52 -8.17 7.28 -16.50
C LYS A 52 -9.29 8.31 -16.41
N GLU A 53 -10.29 8.07 -15.60
CA GLU A 53 -11.46 8.96 -15.40
C GLU A 53 -11.11 10.15 -14.49
N GLY A 54 -10.52 9.88 -13.32
CA GLY A 54 -10.31 10.87 -12.26
C GLY A 54 -8.86 11.33 -12.09
N GLY A 55 -7.91 10.90 -12.95
CA GLY A 55 -6.49 11.21 -12.79
C GLY A 55 -5.74 10.19 -11.94
N MET A 56 -4.42 10.32 -11.91
CA MET A 56 -3.54 9.33 -11.24
C MET A 56 -3.72 9.28 -9.72
N ALA A 57 -4.27 10.33 -9.09
CA ALA A 57 -4.59 10.38 -7.67
C ALA A 57 -6.02 9.94 -7.31
N ALA A 58 -6.86 9.57 -8.29
CA ALA A 58 -8.30 9.30 -8.12
C ALA A 58 -8.63 8.27 -7.00
N ILE A 59 -7.75 7.30 -6.75
CA ILE A 59 -7.97 6.31 -5.69
C ILE A 59 -7.65 6.93 -4.33
N ALA A 60 -6.59 7.73 -4.23
CA ALA A 60 -6.26 8.47 -3.02
C ALA A 60 -7.37 9.48 -2.66
N GLU A 61 -7.86 10.27 -3.62
CA GLU A 61 -8.99 11.20 -3.41
C GLU A 61 -10.21 10.50 -2.84
N ARG A 62 -10.56 9.34 -3.39
CA ARG A 62 -11.70 8.53 -2.90
C ARG A 62 -11.47 7.89 -1.53
N SER A 63 -10.22 7.83 -1.08
CA SER A 63 -9.85 7.30 0.25
C SER A 63 -9.89 8.38 1.34
N LEU A 64 -9.82 9.67 1.00
CA LEU A 64 -9.78 10.77 1.97
C LEU A 64 -10.92 10.70 3.01
N PRO A 65 -12.20 10.51 2.63
CA PRO A 65 -13.28 10.47 3.62
C PRO A 65 -13.12 9.34 4.66
N ALA A 66 -12.55 8.20 4.24
CA ALA A 66 -12.31 7.08 5.15
C ALA A 66 -11.14 7.35 6.11
N ILE A 67 -10.13 8.14 5.67
CA ILE A 67 -9.02 8.57 6.52
C ILE A 67 -9.50 9.61 7.53
N GLU A 68 -10.22 10.64 7.07
CA GLU A 68 -10.74 11.73 7.91
C GLU A 68 -11.78 11.26 8.94
N ALA A 69 -12.45 10.15 8.67
CA ALA A 69 -13.43 9.55 9.59
C ALA A 69 -12.75 8.80 10.77
N GLN A 70 -11.43 8.63 10.77
CA GLN A 70 -10.74 7.99 11.88
C GLN A 70 -10.55 8.99 13.03
N ASP A 71 -10.99 8.61 14.23
CA ASP A 71 -10.76 9.37 15.46
C ASP A 71 -9.46 8.89 16.11
N SER A 72 -8.33 9.35 15.55
CA SER A 72 -7.00 8.94 15.98
C SER A 72 -5.95 9.95 15.55
N ASP A 73 -4.94 10.20 16.38
CA ASP A 73 -3.81 11.10 16.08
C ASP A 73 -2.91 10.53 14.96
N MET A 74 -2.89 9.21 14.78
CA MET A 74 -2.16 8.54 13.72
C MET A 74 -3.08 7.58 12.95
N VAL A 75 -3.01 7.61 11.62
CA VAL A 75 -3.74 6.70 10.72
C VAL A 75 -2.78 6.14 9.68
N LEU A 76 -2.71 4.81 9.57
CA LEU A 76 -1.95 4.17 8.51
C LEU A 76 -2.78 4.05 7.23
N VAL A 77 -2.25 4.55 6.11
CA VAL A 77 -2.85 4.37 4.78
C VAL A 77 -2.05 3.33 4.01
N ASP A 78 -2.64 2.15 3.77
CA ASP A 78 -2.00 1.08 2.99
C ASP A 78 -2.43 1.14 1.53
N GLY A 79 -1.47 1.11 0.64
CA GLY A 79 -1.72 0.85 -0.77
C GLY A 79 -1.40 1.99 -1.72
N ILE A 80 -0.60 2.98 -1.33
CA ILE A 80 -0.06 4.00 -2.24
C ILE A 80 0.70 3.32 -3.38
N ARG A 81 0.40 3.71 -4.64
CA ARG A 81 0.97 3.12 -5.85
C ARG A 81 1.61 4.13 -6.78
N GLY A 82 1.54 5.42 -6.50
CA GLY A 82 2.08 6.43 -7.39
C GLY A 82 2.43 7.74 -6.71
N ASP A 83 3.34 8.47 -7.33
CA ASP A 83 3.80 9.79 -6.88
C ASP A 83 2.69 10.86 -6.88
N ALA A 84 1.66 10.69 -7.73
CA ALA A 84 0.50 11.59 -7.70
C ALA A 84 -0.32 11.45 -6.42
N GLU A 85 -0.45 10.21 -5.90
CA GLU A 85 -1.11 9.92 -4.64
C GLU A 85 -0.31 10.48 -3.46
N VAL A 86 1.04 10.35 -3.51
CA VAL A 86 1.94 10.94 -2.50
C VAL A 86 1.79 12.46 -2.43
N ARG A 87 1.77 13.13 -3.60
CA ARG A 87 1.58 14.58 -3.64
C ARG A 87 0.26 15.02 -3.05
N LEU A 88 -0.83 14.34 -3.41
CA LEU A 88 -2.15 14.62 -2.86
C LEU A 88 -2.18 14.49 -1.33
N PHE A 89 -1.62 13.43 -0.78
CA PHE A 89 -1.59 13.24 0.67
C PHE A 89 -0.71 14.28 1.38
N ARG A 90 0.44 14.65 0.82
CA ARG A 90 1.31 15.72 1.36
C ARG A 90 0.63 17.09 1.35
N GLU A 91 -0.18 17.38 0.33
CA GLU A 91 -0.96 18.62 0.25
C GLU A 91 -2.13 18.63 1.24
N HIS A 92 -2.72 17.46 1.51
CA HIS A 92 -3.92 17.33 2.35
C HIS A 92 -3.59 17.15 3.84
N PHE A 93 -2.50 16.44 4.15
CA PHE A 93 -2.06 16.15 5.51
C PHE A 93 -0.65 16.71 5.74
N PRO A 94 -0.50 17.82 6.50
CA PRO A 94 0.82 18.43 6.75
C PRO A 94 1.85 17.50 7.38
N GLU A 95 1.39 16.58 8.25
CA GLU A 95 2.24 15.61 8.97
C GLU A 95 2.33 14.26 8.26
N PHE A 96 2.13 14.23 6.94
CA PHE A 96 2.24 13.01 6.16
C PHE A 96 3.66 12.46 6.13
N PHE A 97 3.83 11.20 6.56
CA PHE A 97 5.09 10.46 6.54
C PHE A 97 4.97 9.24 5.63
N LEU A 98 5.85 9.10 4.65
CA LEU A 98 5.81 8.03 3.66
C LEU A 98 6.81 6.93 3.98
N VAL A 99 6.32 5.74 4.30
CA VAL A 99 7.14 4.54 4.51
C VAL A 99 7.14 3.68 3.25
N GLY A 100 8.31 3.45 2.68
CA GLY A 100 8.52 2.45 1.66
C GLY A 100 8.84 1.08 2.28
N VAL A 101 8.18 0.02 1.79
CA VAL A 101 8.53 -1.37 2.16
C VAL A 101 8.92 -2.13 0.91
N ASP A 102 10.14 -2.61 0.85
CA ASP A 102 10.66 -3.35 -0.29
C ASP A 102 11.22 -4.73 0.13
N ALA A 103 11.31 -5.65 -0.83
CA ALA A 103 11.88 -6.96 -0.66
C ALA A 103 12.40 -7.49 -2.01
N PRO A 104 13.46 -8.32 -2.03
CA PRO A 104 13.98 -8.92 -3.25
C PRO A 104 12.91 -9.71 -4.02
N PHE A 105 13.01 -9.71 -5.36
CA PHE A 105 12.04 -10.40 -6.22
C PHE A 105 11.85 -11.88 -5.84
N ALA A 106 12.95 -12.62 -5.59
CA ALA A 106 12.89 -14.03 -5.19
C ALA A 106 12.11 -14.23 -3.88
N THR A 107 12.32 -13.37 -2.89
CA THR A 107 11.60 -13.38 -1.62
C THR A 107 10.12 -13.13 -1.82
N ARG A 108 9.76 -12.15 -2.66
CA ARG A 108 8.36 -11.81 -2.97
C ARG A 108 7.64 -12.95 -3.71
N LEU A 109 8.31 -13.57 -4.67
CA LEU A 109 7.78 -14.72 -5.41
C LEU A 109 7.53 -15.92 -4.48
N SER A 110 8.48 -16.23 -3.62
CA SER A 110 8.33 -17.31 -2.60
C SER A 110 7.15 -17.06 -1.67
N ARG A 111 6.97 -15.82 -1.21
CA ARG A 111 5.85 -15.43 -0.33
C ARG A 111 4.49 -15.56 -1.03
N LEU A 112 4.40 -15.23 -2.31
CA LEU A 112 3.16 -15.37 -3.09
C LEU A 112 2.80 -16.82 -3.30
N SER A 113 3.76 -17.66 -3.66
CA SER A 113 3.55 -19.11 -3.82
C SER A 113 3.07 -19.78 -2.53
N ALA A 114 3.44 -19.25 -1.36
CA ALA A 114 3.01 -19.78 -0.06
C ALA A 114 1.60 -19.31 0.37
N ARG A 115 1.09 -18.17 -0.15
CA ARG A 115 -0.18 -17.56 0.30
C ARG A 115 -1.43 -18.14 -0.32
N MET A 116 -1.39 -18.58 -1.57
CA MET A 116 -2.52 -19.16 -2.34
C MET A 116 -3.83 -18.35 -2.25
N ARG A 117 -3.80 -17.01 -2.31
CA ARG A 117 -5.00 -16.18 -2.36
C ARG A 117 -5.58 -16.14 -3.77
N ASN A 118 -6.91 -15.88 -3.91
CA ASN A 118 -7.58 -15.81 -5.22
C ASN A 118 -7.11 -14.64 -6.11
N ASP A 119 -6.54 -13.59 -5.50
CA ASP A 119 -5.97 -12.41 -6.17
C ASP A 119 -4.43 -12.45 -6.25
N ASP A 120 -3.80 -13.54 -5.80
CA ASP A 120 -2.36 -13.70 -5.87
C ASP A 120 -1.92 -14.16 -7.27
N VAL A 121 -0.77 -13.65 -7.69
CA VAL A 121 -0.05 -14.12 -8.86
C VAL A 121 0.45 -15.55 -8.63
N GLN A 122 0.34 -16.39 -9.65
CA GLN A 122 0.64 -17.81 -9.51
C GLN A 122 2.07 -18.18 -9.90
N ASP A 123 2.71 -17.34 -10.71
CA ASP A 123 4.06 -17.60 -11.21
C ASP A 123 4.89 -16.31 -11.35
N ALA A 124 6.13 -16.46 -11.80
CA ALA A 124 7.06 -15.33 -11.97
C ALA A 124 6.63 -14.35 -13.07
N GLU A 125 5.97 -14.83 -14.12
CA GLU A 125 5.52 -13.98 -15.24
C GLU A 125 4.38 -13.07 -14.78
N ASP A 126 3.42 -13.60 -14.04
CA ASP A 126 2.33 -12.84 -13.42
C ASP A 126 2.87 -11.77 -12.45
N LEU A 127 3.88 -12.13 -11.63
CA LEU A 127 4.52 -11.16 -10.72
C LEU A 127 5.21 -10.03 -11.49
N ILE A 128 5.94 -10.35 -12.56
CA ILE A 128 6.60 -9.35 -13.43
C ILE A 128 5.54 -8.44 -14.08
N ALA A 129 4.44 -9.02 -14.58
CA ALA A 129 3.37 -8.24 -15.19
C ALA A 129 2.72 -7.28 -14.19
N ARG A 130 2.51 -7.72 -12.94
CA ARG A 130 1.97 -6.89 -11.87
C ARG A 130 2.95 -5.80 -11.44
N ASP A 131 4.22 -6.13 -11.25
CA ASP A 131 5.28 -5.17 -10.96
C ASP A 131 5.34 -4.08 -12.04
N SER A 132 5.36 -4.48 -13.32
CA SER A 132 5.39 -3.56 -14.45
C SER A 132 4.20 -2.62 -14.47
N ARG A 133 3.00 -3.11 -14.16
CA ARG A 133 1.77 -2.32 -14.05
C ARG A 133 1.85 -1.30 -12.91
N GLU A 134 2.29 -1.72 -11.71
CA GLU A 134 2.42 -0.84 -10.54
C GLU A 134 3.53 0.21 -10.75
N ILE A 135 4.64 -0.15 -11.40
CA ILE A 135 5.70 0.78 -11.78
C ILE A 135 5.17 1.82 -12.79
N ALA A 136 4.35 1.40 -13.76
CA ALA A 136 3.73 2.32 -14.71
C ALA A 136 2.78 3.33 -14.05
N TRP A 137 2.17 3.02 -12.92
CA TRP A 137 1.39 3.96 -12.11
C TRP A 137 2.23 4.98 -11.35
N GLY A 138 3.55 4.82 -11.32
CA GLY A 138 4.48 5.72 -10.65
C GLY A 138 5.04 5.21 -9.33
N LEU A 139 4.91 3.91 -9.02
CA LEU A 139 5.40 3.34 -7.76
C LEU A 139 6.90 3.55 -7.54
N GLY A 140 7.72 3.45 -8.59
CA GLY A 140 9.16 3.74 -8.47
C GLY A 140 9.44 5.18 -8.03
N ARG A 141 8.66 6.16 -8.52
CA ARG A 141 8.76 7.55 -8.08
C ARG A 141 8.23 7.75 -6.67
N ALA A 142 7.15 7.05 -6.29
CA ALA A 142 6.64 7.08 -4.92
C ALA A 142 7.68 6.54 -3.92
N LEU A 143 8.34 5.42 -4.23
CA LEU A 143 9.41 4.87 -3.40
C LEU A 143 10.62 5.82 -3.29
N ALA A 144 10.96 6.53 -4.36
CA ALA A 144 12.03 7.54 -4.34
C ALA A 144 11.68 8.79 -3.51
N LEU A 145 10.39 9.00 -3.21
CA LEU A 145 9.88 10.07 -2.35
C LEU A 145 9.65 9.62 -0.90
N ALA A 146 9.91 8.35 -0.58
CA ALA A 146 9.73 7.83 0.77
C ALA A 146 10.66 8.52 1.77
N ASP A 147 10.10 8.88 2.92
CA ASP A 147 10.84 9.50 4.03
C ASP A 147 11.71 8.44 4.72
N THR A 148 11.24 7.18 4.73
CA THR A 148 12.05 6.02 5.14
C THR A 148 11.75 4.79 4.28
N LEU A 149 12.72 3.86 4.20
CA LEU A 149 12.62 2.62 3.44
C LEU A 149 13.01 1.43 4.33
N ILE A 150 12.08 0.49 4.51
CA ILE A 150 12.32 -0.77 5.20
C ILE A 150 12.58 -1.87 4.17
N MET A 151 13.74 -2.52 4.27
CA MET A 151 14.07 -3.72 3.49
C MET A 151 13.62 -4.97 4.25
N ASN A 152 12.62 -5.66 3.71
CA ASN A 152 12.06 -6.87 4.31
C ASN A 152 12.66 -8.12 3.65
N ASP A 153 13.91 -8.39 3.94
CA ASP A 153 14.69 -9.54 3.45
C ASP A 153 15.19 -10.47 4.56
N GLY A 154 14.97 -10.10 5.82
CA GLY A 154 15.29 -10.86 7.01
C GLY A 154 14.16 -11.75 7.53
N SER A 155 14.21 -12.06 8.82
CA SER A 155 13.16 -12.82 9.53
C SER A 155 11.89 -11.98 9.75
N MET A 156 10.80 -12.66 10.11
CA MET A 156 9.54 -11.96 10.43
C MET A 156 9.68 -11.17 11.74
N GLU A 157 10.42 -11.71 12.70
CA GLU A 157 10.70 -11.08 13.99
C GLU A 157 11.47 -9.77 13.82
N GLU A 158 12.53 -9.78 13.00
CA GLU A 158 13.30 -8.56 12.66
C GLU A 158 12.45 -7.52 11.95
N PHE A 159 11.59 -7.95 11.03
CA PHE A 159 10.68 -7.03 10.35
C PHE A 159 9.64 -6.43 11.31
N GLU A 160 9.07 -7.26 12.22
CA GLU A 160 8.10 -6.78 13.22
C GLU A 160 8.75 -5.76 14.18
N GLU A 161 9.98 -6.00 14.63
CA GLU A 161 10.74 -5.09 15.49
C GLU A 161 10.96 -3.75 14.79
N GLN A 162 11.49 -3.76 13.55
CA GLN A 162 11.71 -2.55 12.76
C GLN A 162 10.43 -1.72 12.56
N VAL A 163 9.30 -2.40 12.30
CA VAL A 163 8.01 -1.70 12.10
C VAL A 163 7.51 -1.08 13.40
N ARG A 164 7.62 -1.79 14.53
CA ARG A 164 7.19 -1.28 15.85
C ARG A 164 8.01 -0.07 16.27
N ASP A 165 9.34 -0.16 16.12
CA ASP A 165 10.25 0.92 16.46
C ASP A 165 9.95 2.17 15.63
N LEU A 166 9.82 2.02 14.30
CA LEU A 166 9.49 3.14 13.42
C LEU A 166 8.12 3.78 13.76
N LEU A 167 7.08 2.97 14.00
CA LEU A 167 5.76 3.51 14.33
C LEU A 167 5.73 4.20 15.70
N SER A 168 6.52 3.74 16.66
CA SER A 168 6.68 4.38 17.95
C SER A 168 7.43 5.71 17.82
N GLU A 169 8.51 5.76 17.04
CA GLU A 169 9.27 6.97 16.76
C GLU A 169 8.42 8.06 16.10
N ILE A 170 7.64 7.70 15.05
CA ILE A 170 6.71 8.63 14.39
C ILE A 170 5.64 9.15 15.37
N GLY A 171 5.13 8.30 16.27
CA GLY A 171 4.11 8.68 17.25
C GLY A 171 4.63 9.50 18.42
N GLU A 172 5.96 9.53 18.67
CA GLU A 172 6.60 10.29 19.74
C GLU A 172 7.13 11.64 19.27
N GLU A 173 7.24 11.90 17.96
CA GLU A 173 7.64 13.21 17.44
C GLU A 173 6.56 14.25 17.82
N PRO A 174 6.87 15.25 18.67
CA PRO A 174 5.91 16.28 19.01
C PRO A 174 5.62 17.13 17.78
N CYS A 175 4.33 17.41 17.51
CA CYS A 175 3.91 18.47 16.61
C CYS A 175 4.56 19.79 17.02
N GLU A 176 5.56 20.28 16.28
CA GLU A 176 6.10 21.64 16.45
C GLU A 176 5.19 22.69 15.79
#